data_d972992dc25f220a6347e5414b686725
#
_entry.id   d972992dc25f220a6347e5414b686725
#
_cell.length_a   1.000
_cell.length_b   1.000
_cell.length_c   1.000
_cell.angle_alpha   90.00
_cell.angle_beta   90.00
_cell.angle_gamma   90.00
#
_symmetry.space_group_name_H-M   'P 1'
#
loop_
_entity.id
_entity.type
_entity.pdbx_description
1 polymer ?
#
loop_
_entity_poly.entity_id
_entity_poly.type
_entity_poly.pdbx_seq_one_letter_code
_entity_poly.pdbx_strand_id
1 'polypeptide(L)'
;MSNEIKQFTGTALQVKNDFVDPIKNAVTRALPLFMREDSEAWVTGAILEISKTPQLVQYAKTDFPSFAGTLTRAASYGLPLNQGLIYILPYRTRKGMTADVIKGWRGEIELIYRAGKVDTVRHEEIFENDRYEWKDGAPRLIARAPEGQCGKIKYAVAWGELKSGGVTQFAIVDAARIEAAKSASASWKADMKYGTKSSPWHEHEVAMWRKTAVHELAGFTEWSVEECRPERLEAMKTRAALALDVEREKTARLAEENRAMEPKIKLMELEAKKKEGV
;
A
#
# COMPACT_ATOMS: atom_id res chain seq x y z
N MET A 1 -15.26 31.36 5.32
CA MET A 1 -14.81 31.19 3.93
C MET A 1 -14.67 29.71 3.69
N SER A 2 -15.70 29.11 3.09
CA SER A 2 -15.77 27.70 2.77
C SER A 2 -14.85 27.43 1.58
N ASN A 3 -13.76 26.72 1.82
CA ASN A 3 -12.92 26.17 0.77
C ASN A 3 -13.66 24.96 0.17
N GLU A 4 -14.45 25.19 -0.86
CA GLU A 4 -14.91 24.14 -1.76
C GLU A 4 -13.68 23.53 -2.44
N ILE A 5 -13.25 22.38 -1.94
CA ILE A 5 -12.36 21.51 -2.66
C ILE A 5 -13.20 20.98 -3.84
N LYS A 6 -13.06 21.61 -5.01
CA LYS A 6 -13.60 21.08 -6.26
C LYS A 6 -13.06 19.66 -6.40
N GLN A 7 -13.91 18.68 -6.14
CA GLN A 7 -13.58 17.28 -6.39
C GLN A 7 -13.27 17.14 -7.88
N PHE A 8 -12.02 16.77 -8.17
CA PHE A 8 -11.60 16.53 -9.52
C PHE A 8 -12.22 15.20 -9.97
N THR A 9 -13.26 15.27 -10.78
CA THR A 9 -13.96 14.12 -11.40
C THR A 9 -13.30 13.68 -12.70
N GLY A 10 -11.97 13.66 -12.77
CA GLY A 10 -11.25 13.03 -13.87
C GLY A 10 -11.52 11.54 -13.87
N THR A 11 -12.07 11.00 -14.97
CA THR A 11 -12.27 9.56 -15.12
C THR A 11 -10.92 8.85 -15.14
N ALA A 12 -10.86 7.57 -14.72
CA ALA A 12 -9.65 6.75 -14.83
C ALA A 12 -9.09 6.75 -16.26
N LEU A 13 -9.96 6.85 -17.26
CA LEU A 13 -9.58 6.95 -18.67
C LEU A 13 -8.79 8.25 -18.97
N GLN A 14 -9.20 9.41 -18.41
CA GLN A 14 -8.46 10.66 -18.59
C GLN A 14 -7.09 10.59 -17.91
N VAL A 15 -7.01 10.04 -16.69
CA VAL A 15 -5.72 9.81 -16.02
C VAL A 15 -4.81 8.92 -16.86
N LYS A 16 -5.36 7.88 -17.51
CA LYS A 16 -4.62 7.02 -18.42
C LYS A 16 -4.00 7.81 -19.56
N ASN A 17 -4.83 8.48 -20.35
CA ASN A 17 -4.40 9.15 -21.58
C ASN A 17 -3.46 10.32 -21.30
N ASP A 18 -3.77 11.12 -20.28
CA ASP A 18 -3.05 12.37 -20.00
C ASP A 18 -1.70 12.16 -19.32
N PHE A 19 -1.59 11.13 -18.46
CA PHE A 19 -0.42 10.98 -17.60
C PHE A 19 0.32 9.65 -17.76
N VAL A 20 -0.39 8.54 -17.96
CA VAL A 20 0.25 7.22 -17.95
C VAL A 20 0.70 6.79 -19.33
N ASP A 21 -0.10 7.00 -20.38
CA ASP A 21 0.30 6.65 -21.73
C ASP A 21 1.59 7.35 -22.20
N PRO A 22 1.83 8.64 -21.89
CA PRO A 22 3.09 9.30 -22.24
C PRO A 22 4.33 8.66 -21.63
N ILE A 23 4.21 8.02 -20.45
CA ILE A 23 5.33 7.39 -19.76
C ILE A 23 5.28 5.85 -19.80
N LYS A 24 4.32 5.27 -20.49
CA LYS A 24 4.12 3.80 -20.56
C LYS A 24 5.41 3.06 -20.91
N ASN A 25 6.17 3.55 -21.88
CA ASN A 25 7.43 2.94 -22.28
C ASN A 25 8.50 2.99 -21.19
N ALA A 26 8.59 4.10 -20.44
CA ALA A 26 9.53 4.23 -19.33
C ALA A 26 9.15 3.31 -18.18
N VAL A 27 7.86 3.26 -17.83
CA VAL A 27 7.30 2.37 -16.81
C VAL A 27 7.55 0.90 -17.17
N THR A 28 7.24 0.50 -18.42
CA THR A 28 7.45 -0.87 -18.90
C THR A 28 8.93 -1.29 -18.82
N ARG A 29 9.86 -0.40 -19.18
CA ARG A 29 11.30 -0.67 -19.06
C ARG A 29 11.77 -0.76 -17.61
N ALA A 30 11.15 -0.02 -16.70
CA ALA A 30 11.47 -0.05 -15.28
C ALA A 30 10.96 -1.31 -14.57
N LEU A 31 9.92 -1.97 -15.11
CA LEU A 31 9.42 -3.22 -14.57
C LEU A 31 10.51 -4.32 -14.64
N PRO A 32 10.59 -5.21 -13.61
CA PRO A 32 11.39 -6.42 -13.68
C PRO A 32 11.08 -7.23 -14.95
N LEU A 33 12.07 -7.94 -15.46
CA LEU A 33 11.96 -8.66 -16.75
C LEU A 33 10.72 -9.57 -16.81
N PHE A 34 10.46 -10.32 -15.74
CA PHE A 34 9.33 -11.25 -15.65
C PHE A 34 7.95 -10.60 -15.68
N MET A 35 7.86 -9.27 -15.49
CA MET A 35 6.58 -8.52 -15.51
C MET A 35 6.36 -7.70 -16.79
N ARG A 36 7.35 -7.65 -17.67
CA ARG A 36 7.25 -6.78 -18.87
C ARG A 36 6.16 -7.21 -19.85
N GLU A 37 5.91 -8.51 -19.95
CA GLU A 37 4.82 -9.05 -20.77
C GLU A 37 3.45 -8.66 -20.21
N ASP A 38 3.33 -8.57 -18.88
CA ASP A 38 2.11 -8.20 -18.17
C ASP A 38 2.07 -6.70 -17.80
N SER A 39 2.91 -5.87 -18.43
CA SER A 39 3.05 -4.44 -18.11
C SER A 39 1.75 -3.65 -18.19
N GLU A 40 0.84 -4.05 -19.07
CA GLU A 40 -0.48 -3.40 -19.19
C GLU A 40 -1.35 -3.60 -17.95
N ALA A 41 -1.31 -4.79 -17.34
CA ALA A 41 -2.03 -5.06 -16.09
C ALA A 41 -1.47 -4.21 -14.95
N TRP A 42 -0.13 -4.08 -14.86
CA TRP A 42 0.49 -3.21 -13.86
C TRP A 42 0.11 -1.75 -14.05
N VAL A 43 0.20 -1.25 -15.29
CA VAL A 43 -0.15 0.13 -15.65
C VAL A 43 -1.61 0.43 -15.32
N THR A 44 -2.52 -0.49 -15.65
CA THR A 44 -3.95 -0.34 -15.37
C THR A 44 -4.21 -0.28 -13.86
N GLY A 45 -3.60 -1.16 -13.08
CA GLY A 45 -3.69 -1.13 -11.62
C GLY A 45 -3.16 0.17 -11.03
N ALA A 46 -2.04 0.69 -11.55
CA ALA A 46 -1.47 1.97 -11.13
C ALA A 46 -2.42 3.15 -11.42
N ILE A 47 -3.04 3.17 -12.60
CA ILE A 47 -4.02 4.19 -12.99
C ILE A 47 -5.20 4.21 -12.01
N LEU A 48 -5.75 3.04 -11.71
CA LEU A 48 -6.89 2.91 -10.80
C LEU A 48 -6.56 3.47 -9.41
N GLU A 49 -5.38 3.18 -8.87
CA GLU A 49 -4.97 3.71 -7.56
C GLU A 49 -4.69 5.22 -7.60
N ILE A 50 -4.04 5.72 -8.64
CA ILE A 50 -3.76 7.15 -8.81
C ILE A 50 -5.06 7.93 -8.93
N SER A 51 -6.04 7.44 -9.70
CA SER A 51 -7.31 8.11 -9.92
C SER A 51 -8.18 8.22 -8.65
N LYS A 52 -8.01 7.31 -7.69
CA LYS A 52 -8.67 7.38 -6.37
C LYS A 52 -8.11 8.48 -5.46
N THR A 53 -6.94 9.03 -5.79
CA THR A 53 -6.22 9.98 -4.94
C THR A 53 -6.11 11.33 -5.65
N PRO A 54 -7.03 12.28 -5.45
CA PRO A 54 -7.07 13.57 -6.14
C PRO A 54 -5.75 14.35 -6.05
N GLN A 55 -5.03 14.21 -4.93
CA GLN A 55 -3.74 14.86 -4.70
C GLN A 55 -2.65 14.32 -5.65
N LEU A 56 -2.65 13.01 -5.99
CA LEU A 56 -1.72 12.42 -6.96
C LEU A 56 -2.05 12.89 -8.37
N VAL A 57 -3.33 12.98 -8.72
CA VAL A 57 -3.76 13.54 -10.01
C VAL A 57 -3.36 15.01 -10.14
N GLN A 58 -3.55 15.79 -9.08
CA GLN A 58 -3.09 17.19 -9.06
C GLN A 58 -1.56 17.29 -9.19
N TYR A 59 -0.80 16.44 -8.49
CA TYR A 59 0.65 16.39 -8.61
C TYR A 59 1.10 16.08 -10.03
N ALA A 60 0.49 15.09 -10.69
CA ALA A 60 0.75 14.77 -12.08
C ALA A 60 0.52 15.96 -13.03
N LYS A 61 -0.48 16.82 -12.74
CA LYS A 61 -0.77 18.03 -13.54
C LYS A 61 0.21 19.17 -13.30
N THR A 62 0.72 19.30 -12.08
CA THR A 62 1.58 20.44 -11.69
C THR A 62 3.06 20.19 -11.92
N ASP A 63 3.51 18.94 -11.78
CA ASP A 63 4.92 18.54 -11.95
C ASP A 63 4.99 17.12 -12.56
N PHE A 64 4.66 17.04 -13.85
CA PHE A 64 4.65 15.78 -14.58
C PHE A 64 5.99 15.05 -14.59
N PRO A 65 7.17 15.70 -14.78
CA PRO A 65 8.44 14.99 -14.76
C PRO A 65 8.73 14.28 -13.43
N SER A 66 8.48 14.94 -12.30
CA SER A 66 8.68 14.36 -10.98
C SER A 66 7.67 13.24 -10.69
N PHE A 67 6.43 13.41 -11.12
CA PHE A 67 5.40 12.35 -11.05
C PHE A 67 5.80 11.12 -11.87
N ALA A 68 6.27 11.30 -13.10
CA ALA A 68 6.75 10.22 -13.97
C ALA A 68 7.91 9.46 -13.33
N GLY A 69 8.87 10.19 -12.72
CA GLY A 69 9.96 9.59 -11.95
C GLY A 69 9.47 8.74 -10.77
N THR A 70 8.48 9.23 -10.03
CA THR A 70 7.87 8.50 -8.92
C THR A 70 7.18 7.21 -9.41
N LEU A 71 6.43 7.28 -10.50
CA LEU A 71 5.74 6.13 -11.07
C LEU A 71 6.74 5.09 -11.63
N THR A 72 7.79 5.55 -12.30
CA THR A 72 8.88 4.68 -12.79
C THR A 72 9.59 3.97 -11.64
N ARG A 73 9.85 4.68 -10.53
CA ARG A 73 10.43 4.07 -9.32
C ARG A 73 9.49 3.04 -8.69
N ALA A 74 8.18 3.31 -8.65
CA ALA A 74 7.20 2.32 -8.19
C ALA A 74 7.23 1.05 -9.06
N ALA A 75 7.28 1.22 -10.38
CA ALA A 75 7.36 0.12 -11.34
C ALA A 75 8.60 -0.75 -11.14
N SER A 76 9.75 -0.17 -10.77
CA SER A 76 11.00 -0.91 -10.60
C SER A 76 10.94 -1.98 -9.50
N TYR A 77 10.02 -1.89 -8.56
CA TYR A 77 9.78 -2.95 -7.57
C TYR A 77 8.96 -4.13 -8.13
N GLY A 78 8.28 -3.96 -9.27
CA GLY A 78 7.42 -4.99 -9.82
C GLY A 78 6.30 -5.45 -8.87
N LEU A 79 5.84 -4.55 -7.99
CA LEU A 79 4.77 -4.80 -7.03
C LEU A 79 3.51 -4.06 -7.47
N PRO A 80 2.33 -4.70 -7.46
CA PRO A 80 1.07 -4.02 -7.74
C PRO A 80 0.76 -2.93 -6.72
N LEU A 81 0.29 -1.75 -7.19
CA LEU A 81 -0.08 -0.66 -6.29
C LEU A 81 -1.36 -0.91 -5.48
N ASN A 82 -2.27 -1.74 -5.99
CA ASN A 82 -3.63 -1.89 -5.45
C ASN A 82 -3.80 -2.96 -4.37
N GLN A 83 -2.74 -3.65 -3.94
CA GLN A 83 -2.83 -4.82 -3.05
C GLN A 83 -2.17 -4.63 -1.68
N GLY A 84 -1.86 -3.39 -1.31
CA GLY A 84 -1.17 -3.10 -0.06
C GLY A 84 0.29 -3.52 -0.05
N LEU A 85 0.87 -3.82 -1.23
CA LEU A 85 2.26 -4.22 -1.40
C LEU A 85 3.17 -3.01 -1.57
N ILE A 86 2.70 -2.00 -2.32
CA ILE A 86 3.40 -0.75 -2.55
C ILE A 86 2.39 0.39 -2.62
N TYR A 87 2.79 1.57 -2.18
CA TYR A 87 1.96 2.77 -2.15
C TYR A 87 2.71 3.93 -2.77
N ILE A 88 1.98 4.82 -3.44
CA ILE A 88 2.45 6.16 -3.78
C ILE A 88 1.67 7.13 -2.89
N LEU A 89 2.36 7.78 -1.97
CA LEU A 89 1.73 8.70 -1.02
C LEU A 89 2.06 10.14 -1.38
N PRO A 90 1.03 11.00 -1.54
CA PRO A 90 1.24 12.42 -1.78
C PRO A 90 1.62 13.14 -0.49
N TYR A 91 2.53 14.09 -0.59
CA TYR A 91 2.95 14.95 0.50
C TYR A 91 2.91 16.42 0.06
N ARG A 92 2.55 17.30 0.98
CA ARG A 92 2.66 18.73 0.76
C ARG A 92 3.97 19.23 1.37
N THR A 93 4.80 19.85 0.53
CA THR A 93 6.05 20.50 0.94
C THR A 93 5.94 22.01 0.79
N ARG A 94 6.95 22.76 1.26
CA ARG A 94 7.03 24.22 1.02
C ARG A 94 7.12 24.58 -0.48
N LYS A 95 7.62 23.67 -1.31
CA LYS A 95 7.80 23.85 -2.77
C LYS A 95 6.57 23.38 -3.58
N GLY A 96 5.54 22.84 -2.95
CA GLY A 96 4.35 22.30 -3.61
C GLY A 96 4.07 20.85 -3.25
N MET A 97 3.27 20.20 -4.09
CA MET A 97 2.97 18.75 -3.94
C MET A 97 4.16 17.92 -4.41
N THR A 98 4.38 16.82 -3.73
CA THR A 98 5.32 15.75 -4.11
C THR A 98 4.71 14.40 -3.75
N ALA A 99 5.30 13.32 -4.20
CA ALA A 99 4.90 11.98 -3.80
C ALA A 99 6.12 11.08 -3.58
N ASP A 100 5.97 10.12 -2.70
CA ASP A 100 7.00 9.11 -2.47
C ASP A 100 6.43 7.69 -2.58
N VAL A 101 7.32 6.75 -2.90
CA VAL A 101 6.99 5.33 -3.03
C VAL A 101 7.32 4.64 -1.72
N ILE A 102 6.32 4.03 -1.11
CA ILE A 102 6.48 3.30 0.15
C ILE A 102 6.14 1.82 -0.06
N LYS A 103 7.06 0.95 0.28
CA LYS A 103 6.80 -0.48 0.34
C LYS A 103 5.95 -0.80 1.56
N GLY A 104 4.83 -1.50 1.36
CA GLY A 104 4.10 -2.09 2.46
C GLY A 104 4.83 -3.31 3.03
N TRP A 105 4.62 -3.65 4.30
CA TRP A 105 5.25 -4.81 4.92
C TRP A 105 5.01 -6.13 4.15
N ARG A 106 3.85 -6.27 3.52
CA ARG A 106 3.55 -7.42 2.64
C ARG A 106 4.39 -7.41 1.37
N GLY A 107 4.66 -6.22 0.82
CA GLY A 107 5.54 -6.05 -0.33
C GLY A 107 6.99 -6.36 0.02
N GLU A 108 7.43 -6.00 1.22
CA GLU A 108 8.77 -6.35 1.71
C GLU A 108 8.94 -7.86 1.84
N ILE A 109 7.96 -8.57 2.40
CA ILE A 109 7.96 -10.04 2.44
C ILE A 109 8.01 -10.63 1.02
N GLU A 110 7.25 -10.08 0.08
CA GLU A 110 7.26 -10.54 -1.30
C GLU A 110 8.66 -10.40 -1.93
N LEU A 111 9.34 -9.27 -1.71
CA LEU A 111 10.69 -9.05 -2.20
C LEU A 111 11.72 -9.99 -1.54
N ILE A 112 11.58 -10.30 -0.24
CA ILE A 112 12.39 -11.30 0.46
C ILE A 112 12.22 -12.67 -0.19
N TYR A 113 10.99 -13.06 -0.48
CA TYR A 113 10.73 -14.34 -1.15
C TYR A 113 11.29 -14.41 -2.57
N ARG A 114 11.30 -13.28 -3.31
CA ARG A 114 11.91 -13.21 -4.64
C ARG A 114 13.41 -13.48 -4.63
N ALA A 115 14.11 -13.10 -3.58
CA ALA A 115 15.53 -13.45 -3.41
C ALA A 115 15.78 -14.97 -3.31
N GLY A 116 14.75 -15.76 -3.14
CA GLY A 116 14.82 -17.21 -3.25
C GLY A 116 15.45 -17.95 -2.07
N LYS A 117 16.07 -17.26 -1.12
CA LYS A 117 16.79 -17.85 0.03
C LYS A 117 15.87 -18.21 1.19
N VAL A 118 14.85 -17.38 1.45
CA VAL A 118 13.88 -17.57 2.53
C VAL A 118 12.73 -18.44 2.04
N ASP A 119 12.38 -19.44 2.82
CA ASP A 119 11.22 -20.30 2.57
C ASP A 119 9.94 -19.70 3.14
N THR A 120 9.98 -19.29 4.40
CA THR A 120 8.84 -18.73 5.11
C THR A 120 9.30 -17.58 5.99
N VAL A 121 8.60 -16.44 5.94
CA VAL A 121 8.72 -15.36 6.92
C VAL A 121 7.75 -15.64 8.05
N ARG A 122 8.29 -15.68 9.28
CA ARG A 122 7.55 -15.89 10.52
C ARG A 122 7.54 -14.62 11.34
N HIS A 123 6.54 -14.50 12.19
CA HIS A 123 6.47 -13.48 13.23
C HIS A 123 5.78 -14.04 14.48
N GLU A 124 6.15 -13.53 15.63
CA GLU A 124 5.50 -13.80 16.92
C GLU A 124 5.31 -12.48 17.67
N GLU A 125 4.15 -12.31 18.28
CA GLU A 125 3.88 -11.28 19.25
C GLU A 125 3.87 -11.91 20.64
N ILE A 126 4.62 -11.34 21.59
CA ILE A 126 4.75 -11.82 22.97
C ILE A 126 4.19 -10.76 23.90
N PHE A 127 3.26 -11.17 24.75
CA PHE A 127 2.56 -10.32 25.69
C PHE A 127 3.12 -10.49 27.10
N GLU A 128 2.78 -9.59 28.01
CA GLU A 128 3.29 -9.55 29.36
C GLU A 128 3.07 -10.85 30.14
N ASN A 129 1.92 -11.46 29.99
CA ASN A 129 1.51 -12.66 30.72
C ASN A 129 1.75 -13.97 29.94
N ASP A 130 2.34 -13.90 28.74
CA ASP A 130 2.76 -15.07 27.99
C ASP A 130 3.96 -15.75 28.67
N ARG A 131 4.03 -17.08 28.60
CA ARG A 131 5.24 -17.80 28.95
C ARG A 131 6.16 -17.87 27.75
N TYR A 132 7.34 -17.29 27.87
CA TYR A 132 8.36 -17.27 26.81
C TYR A 132 9.75 -17.52 27.40
N GLU A 133 10.69 -17.93 26.56
CA GLU A 133 12.10 -18.07 26.89
C GLU A 133 12.97 -17.35 25.87
N TRP A 134 14.16 -16.96 26.28
CA TRP A 134 15.19 -16.48 25.37
C TRP A 134 15.92 -17.67 24.76
N LYS A 135 15.82 -17.84 23.44
CA LYS A 135 16.46 -18.90 22.68
C LYS A 135 17.05 -18.33 21.40
N ASP A 136 18.29 -18.69 21.09
CA ASP A 136 19.02 -18.24 19.89
C ASP A 136 19.07 -16.70 19.74
N GLY A 137 19.11 -15.98 20.87
CA GLY A 137 19.17 -14.52 20.91
C GLY A 137 17.85 -13.80 20.73
N ALA A 138 16.72 -14.50 20.74
CA ALA A 138 15.38 -13.91 20.63
C ALA A 138 14.40 -14.49 21.66
N PRO A 139 13.38 -13.72 22.09
CA PRO A 139 12.31 -14.24 22.92
C PRO A 139 11.41 -15.14 22.05
N ARG A 140 11.14 -16.36 22.51
CA ARG A 140 10.34 -17.38 21.84
C ARG A 140 9.15 -17.75 22.70
N LEU A 141 7.96 -17.71 22.12
CA LEU A 141 6.72 -18.06 22.79
C LEU A 141 6.69 -19.56 23.12
N ILE A 142 6.46 -19.90 24.40
CA ILE A 142 6.24 -21.27 24.86
C ILE A 142 4.74 -21.54 25.01
N ALA A 143 4.03 -20.60 25.63
CA ALA A 143 2.59 -20.72 25.80
C ALA A 143 1.94 -19.34 25.88
N ARG A 144 0.85 -19.18 25.14
CA ARG A 144 -0.01 -17.99 25.17
C ARG A 144 -0.81 -17.97 26.47
N ALA A 145 -0.92 -16.80 27.09
CA ALA A 145 -1.86 -16.58 28.17
C ALA A 145 -3.30 -16.73 27.69
N PRO A 146 -4.26 -17.07 28.56
CA PRO A 146 -5.67 -17.17 28.18
C PRO A 146 -6.18 -15.89 27.51
N GLU A 147 -7.14 -16.07 26.60
CA GLU A 147 -7.76 -14.94 25.90
C GLU A 147 -8.33 -13.91 26.90
N GLY A 148 -8.08 -12.63 26.64
CA GLY A 148 -8.45 -11.54 27.54
C GLY A 148 -7.51 -11.32 28.74
N GLN A 149 -6.51 -12.20 28.96
CA GLN A 149 -5.55 -12.11 30.05
C GLN A 149 -4.10 -11.91 29.59
N CYS A 150 -3.87 -11.71 28.30
CA CYS A 150 -2.51 -11.59 27.74
C CYS A 150 -1.71 -10.39 28.28
N GLY A 151 -2.38 -9.33 28.75
CA GLY A 151 -1.72 -8.09 29.11
C GLY A 151 -1.32 -7.26 27.88
N LYS A 152 -0.36 -6.34 28.06
CA LYS A 152 0.17 -5.52 26.97
C LYS A 152 1.17 -6.30 26.14
N ILE A 153 1.32 -5.90 24.86
CA ILE A 153 2.38 -6.46 24.03
C ILE A 153 3.75 -6.02 24.54
N LYS A 154 4.70 -6.95 24.62
CA LYS A 154 6.03 -6.75 25.17
C LYS A 154 7.11 -6.84 24.10
N TYR A 155 6.98 -7.79 23.16
CA TYR A 155 7.86 -7.97 22.02
C TYR A 155 7.07 -8.33 20.77
N ALA A 156 7.55 -7.86 19.63
CA ALA A 156 7.24 -8.45 18.33
C ALA A 156 8.55 -8.94 17.70
N VAL A 157 8.56 -10.18 17.24
CA VAL A 157 9.74 -10.82 16.66
C VAL A 157 9.40 -11.26 15.23
N ALA A 158 10.31 -11.01 14.29
CA ALA A 158 10.18 -11.53 12.93
C ALA A 158 11.49 -12.20 12.49
N TRP A 159 11.40 -13.28 11.71
CA TRP A 159 12.53 -13.98 11.12
C TRP A 159 12.14 -14.73 9.86
N GLY A 160 13.11 -15.13 9.07
CA GLY A 160 12.94 -16.00 7.90
C GLY A 160 13.46 -17.39 8.16
N GLU A 161 12.69 -18.41 7.81
CA GLU A 161 13.18 -19.78 7.70
C GLU A 161 13.89 -19.94 6.34
N LEU A 162 15.14 -20.41 6.36
CA LEU A 162 15.94 -20.53 5.14
C LEU A 162 15.72 -21.88 4.44
N LYS A 163 15.67 -21.87 3.11
CA LYS A 163 15.60 -23.13 2.32
C LYS A 163 16.77 -24.06 2.56
N SER A 164 17.93 -23.53 2.90
CA SER A 164 19.13 -24.29 3.25
C SER A 164 19.10 -24.91 4.64
N GLY A 165 18.04 -24.68 5.39
CA GLY A 165 17.94 -24.96 6.82
C GLY A 165 18.42 -23.79 7.69
N GLY A 166 17.94 -23.75 8.93
CA GLY A 166 18.20 -22.65 9.85
C GLY A 166 17.28 -21.45 9.63
N VAL A 167 17.64 -20.33 10.25
CA VAL A 167 16.84 -19.09 10.24
C VAL A 167 17.75 -17.89 9.94
N THR A 168 17.12 -16.80 9.49
CA THR A 168 17.77 -15.48 9.41
C THR A 168 18.05 -14.94 10.81
N GLN A 169 18.74 -13.82 10.89
CA GLN A 169 18.77 -13.02 12.10
C GLN A 169 17.34 -12.65 12.51
N PHE A 170 17.08 -12.56 13.81
CA PHE A 170 15.80 -12.14 14.37
C PHE A 170 15.71 -10.62 14.40
N ALA A 171 14.61 -10.08 13.89
CA ALA A 171 14.19 -8.71 14.14
C ALA A 171 13.37 -8.68 15.43
N ILE A 172 13.87 -8.03 16.45
CA ILE A 172 13.25 -7.95 17.78
C ILE A 172 12.86 -6.51 18.04
N VAL A 173 11.57 -6.30 18.21
CA VAL A 173 10.97 -4.99 18.48
C VAL A 173 10.42 -4.99 19.91
N ASP A 174 10.92 -4.08 20.72
CA ASP A 174 10.48 -3.79 22.07
C ASP A 174 9.75 -2.44 22.15
N ALA A 175 9.36 -2.04 23.36
CA ALA A 175 8.67 -0.77 23.60
C ALA A 175 9.50 0.44 23.14
N ALA A 176 10.83 0.43 23.32
CA ALA A 176 11.68 1.53 22.93
C ALA A 176 11.71 1.72 21.40
N ARG A 177 11.78 0.60 20.67
CA ARG A 177 11.69 0.60 19.19
C ARG A 177 10.34 1.09 18.71
N ILE A 178 9.25 0.71 19.37
CA ILE A 178 7.91 1.17 19.03
C ILE A 178 7.76 2.67 19.26
N GLU A 179 8.25 3.20 20.37
CA GLU A 179 8.22 4.65 20.60
C GLU A 179 9.02 5.43 19.54
N ALA A 180 10.16 4.90 19.12
CA ALA A 180 10.92 5.45 18.00
C ALA A 180 10.12 5.42 16.69
N ALA A 181 9.45 4.31 16.37
CA ALA A 181 8.60 4.16 15.19
C ALA A 181 7.39 5.11 15.23
N LYS A 182 6.71 5.24 16.37
CA LYS A 182 5.64 6.23 16.58
C LYS A 182 6.15 7.65 16.34
N SER A 183 7.30 7.99 16.95
CA SER A 183 7.91 9.31 16.80
C SER A 183 8.30 9.64 15.35
N ALA A 184 8.59 8.65 14.52
CA ALA A 184 8.83 8.82 13.09
C ALA A 184 7.54 8.96 12.28
N SER A 185 6.41 8.41 12.77
CA SER A 185 5.14 8.33 12.06
C SER A 185 4.48 9.70 11.88
N ALA A 186 4.16 10.07 10.63
CA ALA A 186 3.46 11.31 10.31
C ALA A 186 2.03 11.34 10.87
N SER A 187 1.32 10.21 10.83
CA SER A 187 -0.04 10.09 11.37
C SER A 187 -0.07 10.22 12.89
N TRP A 188 0.90 9.62 13.58
CA TRP A 188 1.05 9.77 15.02
C TRP A 188 1.36 11.22 15.44
N LYS A 189 2.29 11.86 14.72
CA LYS A 189 2.59 13.29 14.94
C LYS A 189 1.38 14.19 14.72
N ALA A 190 0.56 13.89 13.71
CA ALA A 190 -0.67 14.63 13.46
C ALA A 190 -1.67 14.46 14.61
N ASP A 191 -1.86 13.24 15.10
CA ASP A 191 -2.73 12.98 16.25
C ASP A 191 -2.27 13.72 17.51
N MET A 192 -0.97 13.68 17.79
CA MET A 192 -0.41 14.43 18.94
C MET A 192 -0.58 15.93 18.79
N LYS A 193 -0.49 16.46 17.59
CA LYS A 193 -0.63 17.91 17.33
C LYS A 193 -2.08 18.39 17.37
N TYR A 194 -3.01 17.59 16.88
CA TYR A 194 -4.41 17.99 16.70
C TYR A 194 -5.37 17.35 17.71
N GLY A 195 -4.87 16.50 18.61
CA GLY A 195 -5.69 15.78 19.60
C GLY A 195 -6.64 14.75 18.99
N THR A 196 -6.32 14.24 17.77
CA THR A 196 -7.10 13.21 17.11
C THR A 196 -6.60 11.81 17.47
N LYS A 197 -7.36 10.77 17.12
CA LYS A 197 -6.99 9.35 17.29
C LYS A 197 -7.17 8.58 15.98
N SER A 198 -6.77 9.18 14.87
CA SER A 198 -6.95 8.61 13.54
C SER A 198 -5.80 7.69 13.10
N SER A 199 -4.69 7.71 13.83
CA SER A 199 -3.54 6.88 13.52
C SER A 199 -3.81 5.41 13.85
N PRO A 200 -3.38 4.47 12.99
CA PRO A 200 -3.46 3.02 13.25
C PRO A 200 -2.78 2.56 14.55
N TRP A 201 -1.93 3.38 15.13
CA TRP A 201 -1.28 3.11 16.42
C TRP A 201 -2.25 3.05 17.60
N HIS A 202 -3.45 3.67 17.48
CA HIS A 202 -4.46 3.64 18.54
C HIS A 202 -5.34 2.39 18.49
N GLU A 203 -5.78 2.01 17.29
CA GLU A 203 -6.78 0.94 17.13
C GLU A 203 -6.14 -0.42 16.76
N HIS A 204 -4.96 -0.40 16.15
CA HIS A 204 -4.29 -1.58 15.61
C HIS A 204 -2.88 -1.75 16.15
N GLU A 205 -2.69 -1.52 17.45
CA GLU A 205 -1.36 -1.52 18.08
C GLU A 205 -0.57 -2.80 17.78
N VAL A 206 -1.15 -3.97 18.00
CA VAL A 206 -0.48 -5.28 17.75
C VAL A 206 -0.07 -5.42 16.29
N ALA A 207 -0.94 -5.02 15.36
CA ALA A 207 -0.61 -5.05 13.94
C ALA A 207 0.53 -4.09 13.57
N MET A 208 0.63 -2.94 14.27
CA MET A 208 1.72 -1.99 14.07
C MET A 208 3.04 -2.50 14.64
N TRP A 209 3.03 -3.21 15.77
CA TRP A 209 4.21 -3.90 16.29
C TRP A 209 4.73 -4.94 15.30
N ARG A 210 3.84 -5.82 14.80
CA ARG A 210 4.15 -6.81 13.77
C ARG A 210 4.75 -6.18 12.52
N LYS A 211 4.09 -5.13 12.00
CA LYS A 211 4.57 -4.37 10.84
C LYS A 211 6.00 -3.85 11.07
N THR A 212 6.28 -3.32 12.24
CA THR A 212 7.60 -2.78 12.58
C THR A 212 8.64 -3.89 12.60
N ALA A 213 8.35 -5.06 13.20
CA ALA A 213 9.27 -6.19 13.22
C ALA A 213 9.57 -6.72 11.79
N VAL A 214 8.56 -6.84 10.94
CA VAL A 214 8.77 -7.27 9.54
C VAL A 214 9.59 -6.23 8.77
N HIS A 215 9.33 -4.94 8.98
CA HIS A 215 10.09 -3.87 8.35
C HIS A 215 11.57 -3.90 8.76
N GLU A 216 11.88 -4.13 10.03
CA GLU A 216 13.24 -4.31 10.48
C GLU A 216 13.90 -5.57 9.89
N LEU A 217 13.17 -6.69 9.82
CA LEU A 217 13.64 -7.91 9.15
C LEU A 217 14.04 -7.63 7.70
N ALA A 218 13.21 -6.92 6.96
CA ALA A 218 13.48 -6.54 5.58
C ALA A 218 14.70 -5.63 5.43
N GLY A 219 15.05 -4.87 6.47
CA GLY A 219 16.22 -3.99 6.49
C GLY A 219 17.56 -4.71 6.46
N PHE A 220 17.63 -5.97 6.95
CA PHE A 220 18.88 -6.76 6.99
C PHE A 220 18.77 -8.13 6.32
N THR A 221 17.60 -8.46 5.75
CA THR A 221 17.41 -9.69 4.99
C THR A 221 17.56 -9.40 3.50
N GLU A 222 18.25 -10.28 2.78
CA GLU A 222 18.41 -10.15 1.33
C GLU A 222 17.06 -10.20 0.63
N TRP A 223 16.85 -9.32 -0.34
CA TRP A 223 15.68 -9.23 -1.18
C TRP A 223 16.04 -8.96 -2.64
N SER A 224 15.15 -9.30 -3.57
CA SER A 224 15.34 -9.09 -5.00
C SER A 224 14.06 -8.60 -5.67
N VAL A 225 14.21 -7.84 -6.75
CA VAL A 225 13.11 -7.44 -7.64
C VAL A 225 13.03 -8.36 -8.87
N GLU A 226 14.12 -9.01 -9.26
CA GLU A 226 14.23 -9.78 -10.50
C GLU A 226 13.92 -11.28 -10.30
N GLU A 227 14.27 -11.86 -9.18
CA GLU A 227 14.01 -13.25 -8.90
C GLU A 227 12.57 -13.43 -8.40
N CYS A 228 11.88 -14.42 -8.98
CA CYS A 228 10.52 -14.76 -8.55
C CYS A 228 10.33 -16.28 -8.63
N ARG A 229 9.69 -16.86 -7.61
CA ARG A 229 9.23 -18.24 -7.69
C ARG A 229 8.09 -18.34 -8.71
N PRO A 230 8.12 -19.31 -9.65
CA PRO A 230 7.07 -19.46 -10.66
C PRO A 230 5.66 -19.49 -10.07
N GLU A 231 5.46 -20.20 -8.95
CA GLU A 231 4.14 -20.30 -8.29
C GLU A 231 3.66 -18.96 -7.74
N ARG A 232 4.57 -18.10 -7.27
CA ARG A 232 4.23 -16.77 -6.78
C ARG A 232 3.96 -15.80 -7.92
N LEU A 233 4.68 -15.91 -9.01
CA LEU A 233 4.41 -15.15 -10.21
C LEU A 233 2.99 -15.44 -10.72
N GLU A 234 2.60 -16.70 -10.83
CA GLU A 234 1.26 -17.09 -11.25
C GLU A 234 0.19 -16.63 -10.24
N ALA A 235 0.44 -16.75 -8.93
CA ALA A 235 -0.46 -16.24 -7.92
C ALA A 235 -0.62 -14.70 -7.98
N MET A 236 0.44 -13.97 -8.31
CA MET A 236 0.38 -12.52 -8.52
C MET A 236 -0.42 -12.16 -9.78
N LYS A 237 -0.18 -12.86 -10.90
CA LYS A 237 -0.94 -12.69 -12.15
C LYS A 237 -2.43 -12.95 -11.94
N THR A 238 -2.77 -14.05 -11.28
CA THR A 238 -4.15 -14.41 -10.98
C THR A 238 -4.83 -13.36 -10.08
N ARG A 239 -4.15 -12.89 -9.03
CA ARG A 239 -4.69 -11.83 -8.16
C ARG A 239 -4.86 -10.51 -8.89
N ALA A 240 -3.91 -10.14 -9.75
CA ALA A 240 -4.00 -8.92 -10.56
C ALA A 240 -5.17 -9.01 -11.55
N ALA A 241 -5.35 -10.14 -12.23
CA ALA A 241 -6.47 -10.38 -13.13
C ALA A 241 -7.82 -10.30 -12.42
N LEU A 242 -7.97 -10.97 -11.26
CA LEU A 242 -9.19 -10.91 -10.45
C LEU A 242 -9.50 -9.49 -9.98
N ALA A 243 -8.51 -8.74 -9.53
CA ALA A 243 -8.70 -7.35 -9.10
C ALA A 243 -9.12 -6.45 -10.27
N LEU A 244 -8.58 -6.70 -11.46
CA LEU A 244 -8.95 -5.99 -12.68
C LEU A 244 -10.40 -6.27 -13.09
N ASP A 245 -10.83 -7.52 -13.01
CA ASP A 245 -12.20 -7.92 -13.36
C ASP A 245 -13.21 -7.32 -12.38
N VAL A 246 -12.93 -7.35 -11.07
CA VAL A 246 -13.77 -6.69 -10.06
C VAL A 246 -13.89 -5.18 -10.31
N GLU A 247 -12.79 -4.50 -10.68
CA GLU A 247 -12.84 -3.07 -10.99
C GLU A 247 -13.55 -2.78 -12.32
N ARG A 248 -13.43 -3.65 -13.32
CA ARG A 248 -14.21 -3.56 -14.57
C ARG A 248 -15.71 -3.69 -14.30
N GLU A 249 -16.11 -4.65 -13.48
CA GLU A 249 -17.52 -4.82 -13.09
C GLU A 249 -18.05 -3.60 -12.32
N LYS A 250 -17.27 -3.06 -11.37
CA LYS A 250 -17.66 -1.84 -10.66
C LYS A 250 -17.80 -0.65 -11.59
N THR A 251 -16.87 -0.50 -12.52
CA THR A 251 -16.89 0.60 -13.50
C THR A 251 -18.09 0.46 -14.45
N ALA A 252 -18.40 -0.76 -14.90
CA ALA A 252 -19.56 -1.04 -15.72
C ALA A 252 -20.88 -0.74 -14.98
N ARG A 253 -21.00 -1.17 -13.72
CA ARG A 253 -22.17 -0.85 -12.86
C ARG A 253 -22.35 0.65 -12.68
N LEU A 254 -21.28 1.38 -12.35
CA LEU A 254 -21.34 2.84 -12.19
C LEU A 254 -21.73 3.54 -13.50
N ALA A 255 -21.25 3.04 -14.66
CA ALA A 255 -21.62 3.57 -15.96
C ALA A 255 -23.11 3.31 -16.28
N GLU A 256 -23.63 2.17 -15.87
CA GLU A 256 -25.04 1.80 -16.03
C GLU A 256 -25.95 2.63 -15.11
N GLU A 257 -25.56 2.80 -13.84
CA GLU A 257 -26.25 3.66 -12.88
C GLU A 257 -26.27 5.14 -13.36
N ASN A 258 -25.16 5.65 -13.88
CA ASN A 258 -25.09 6.99 -14.43
C ASN A 258 -25.98 7.16 -15.65
N ARG A 259 -26.01 6.18 -16.58
CA ARG A 259 -26.95 6.19 -17.73
C ARG A 259 -28.41 6.16 -17.28
N ALA A 260 -28.72 5.39 -16.23
CA ALA A 260 -30.07 5.33 -15.69
C ALA A 260 -30.48 6.62 -14.96
N MET A 261 -29.52 7.39 -14.46
CA MET A 261 -29.75 8.68 -13.81
C MET A 261 -29.82 9.86 -14.78
N GLU A 262 -29.17 9.79 -15.94
CA GLU A 262 -29.17 10.87 -16.95
C GLU A 262 -30.58 11.40 -17.33
N PRO A 263 -31.59 10.52 -17.59
CA PRO A 263 -32.96 10.99 -17.90
C PRO A 263 -33.60 11.72 -16.72
N LYS A 264 -33.32 11.28 -15.47
CA LYS A 264 -33.89 11.89 -14.27
C LYS A 264 -33.29 13.29 -14.00
N ILE A 265 -31.97 13.42 -14.21
CA ILE A 265 -31.26 14.71 -14.09
C ILE A 265 -31.79 15.68 -15.15
N LYS A 266 -31.97 15.22 -16.38
CA LYS A 266 -32.51 16.05 -17.48
C LYS A 266 -33.95 16.50 -17.24
N LEU A 267 -34.76 15.65 -16.60
CA LEU A 267 -36.12 15.97 -16.21
C LEU A 267 -36.13 17.04 -15.08
N MET A 268 -35.28 16.88 -14.07
CA MET A 268 -35.13 17.84 -12.97
C MET A 268 -34.65 19.21 -13.47
N GLU A 269 -33.70 19.24 -14.40
CA GLU A 269 -33.23 20.48 -15.03
C GLU A 269 -34.34 21.19 -15.84
N LEU A 270 -35.20 20.43 -16.55
CA LEU A 270 -36.34 20.95 -17.29
C LEU A 270 -37.43 21.51 -16.34
N GLU A 271 -37.66 20.84 -15.21
CA GLU A 271 -38.60 21.31 -14.21
C GLU A 271 -38.09 22.56 -13.46
N ALA A 272 -36.78 22.65 -13.19
CA ALA A 272 -36.15 23.81 -12.61
C ALA A 272 -36.26 25.03 -13.55
N LYS A 273 -35.97 24.87 -14.84
CA LYS A 273 -36.13 25.92 -15.86
C LYS A 273 -37.58 26.40 -16.03
N LYS A 274 -38.54 25.50 -15.85
CA LYS A 274 -39.98 25.88 -15.88
C LYS A 274 -40.40 26.71 -14.65
N LYS A 275 -39.74 26.55 -13.49
CA LYS A 275 -40.01 27.28 -12.28
C LYS A 275 -39.33 28.66 -12.24
N GLU A 276 -38.24 28.84 -12.98
CA GLU A 276 -37.54 30.13 -13.08
C GLU A 276 -38.08 31.03 -14.20
N GLY A 277 -38.97 30.51 -15.05
CA GLY A 277 -39.55 31.23 -16.19
C GLY A 277 -41.03 31.68 -16.00
N VAL A 278 -41.51 31.75 -14.73
CA VAL A 278 -42.84 32.33 -14.41
C VAL A 278 -42.66 33.63 -13.64
#